data_4eeace3311a87948a69c64d5e8aa5038
#
_entry.id   4eeace3311a87948a69c64d5e8aa5038
#
_cell.length_a   1.000
_cell.length_b   1.000
_cell.length_c   1.000
_cell.angle_alpha   90.00
_cell.angle_beta   90.00
_cell.angle_gamma   90.00
#
_symmetry.space_group_name_H-M   'P 1'
#
loop_
_entity.id
_entity.type
_entity.pdbx_description
1 polymer ?
#
loop_
_entity_poly.entity_id
_entity_poly.type
_entity_poly.pdbx_seq_one_letter_code
_entity_poly.pdbx_strand_id
1 'polypeptide(L)'
;AESEILAQADANMEQSPGNLLQLKMLSVELPLRFAYQAGEIDLSSPLSTLRLGPWQTQSSSGELVFELRDLMAHLGRVSSIRGKIDSTEATFNLAGVELNSPRLSASIDADTLDATAVAELSIAGKPFAGASIAHSFARDTGSLDLRIEPAGFSLKSPLSAWVNPPDLQTLVGKADLVAGKLEMRIDLGWSRQQSNAWVLGGPLVAKINAVSGFAGETLFVGASTEIFAELAYSQEQEFTLFTAQPTAFSVANIDSGFQFDNIRLDYLFALDPSSYNFTVKAIRADFLGGEITIPTFTLAGSSQNLYQEQAIDVVLSGIDLGSIVSLANYPEVVVQGSISGYLPLSLKQDENGSTVTVSEGLISALKPGGSIRYTPLGGITSGNQSIHFVNEALANYQFTTLDTTLELDEAGELSLGVVLSGSNPELNAGQAINLNVNINDNLRSLLQSLQASRKLTEELEQRLAK
;
A
#
# COMPACT_ATOMS: atom_id res chain seq x y z
N ALA A 1 -22.76 -1.09 56.40
CA ALA A 1 -21.60 -0.26 56.75
C ALA A 1 -20.96 0.21 55.43
N GLU A 2 -20.82 1.49 55.27
CA GLU A 2 -20.11 2.08 54.15
C GLU A 2 -18.70 2.47 54.63
N SER A 3 -17.70 2.16 53.84
CA SER A 3 -16.32 2.51 54.10
C SER A 3 -15.66 2.94 52.81
N GLU A 4 -14.72 3.85 52.90
CA GLU A 4 -13.94 4.33 51.76
C GLU A 4 -12.48 3.84 51.93
N ILE A 5 -11.92 3.20 50.91
CA ILE A 5 -10.55 2.67 50.89
C ILE A 5 -9.87 3.15 49.62
N LEU A 6 -8.69 3.70 49.73
CA LEU A 6 -7.84 3.95 48.58
C LEU A 6 -7.05 2.67 48.27
N ALA A 7 -7.36 2.01 47.17
CA ALA A 7 -6.57 0.90 46.69
C ALA A 7 -5.57 1.43 45.64
N GLN A 8 -4.30 1.18 45.88
CA GLN A 8 -3.21 1.49 44.96
C GLN A 8 -2.47 0.19 44.64
N ALA A 9 -2.29 -0.09 43.37
CA ALA A 9 -1.51 -1.22 42.90
C ALA A 9 -0.53 -0.76 41.83
N ASP A 10 0.73 -1.00 42.06
CA ASP A 10 1.80 -0.77 41.10
C ASP A 10 2.41 -2.13 40.75
N ALA A 11 2.38 -2.50 39.48
CA ALA A 11 3.02 -3.72 38.99
C ALA A 11 4.10 -3.37 37.98
N ASN A 12 5.35 -3.72 38.34
CA ASN A 12 6.46 -3.70 37.40
C ASN A 12 6.59 -5.10 36.79
N MET A 13 6.44 -5.22 35.48
CA MET A 13 6.68 -6.48 34.77
C MET A 13 8.12 -6.53 34.27
N GLU A 14 8.98 -7.32 34.95
CA GLU A 14 10.33 -7.61 34.47
C GLU A 14 10.34 -8.66 33.35
N GLN A 15 11.34 -8.54 32.48
CA GLN A 15 11.50 -9.32 31.25
C GLN A 15 11.51 -10.84 31.49
N SER A 16 10.72 -11.57 30.72
CA SER A 16 10.96 -12.98 30.39
C SER A 16 11.63 -13.09 29.01
N PRO A 17 12.62 -13.96 28.84
CA PRO A 17 13.26 -14.16 27.54
C PRO A 17 12.24 -14.72 26.54
N GLY A 18 12.04 -14.02 25.42
CA GLY A 18 11.10 -14.39 24.36
C GLY A 18 9.84 -13.52 24.24
N ASN A 19 9.71 -12.43 24.98
CA ASN A 19 8.50 -11.63 25.01
C ASN A 19 8.35 -10.64 23.85
N LEU A 20 7.23 -10.76 23.17
CA LEU A 20 6.69 -9.82 22.19
C LEU A 20 6.28 -8.46 22.78
N LEU A 21 6.05 -8.36 24.10
CA LEU A 21 5.58 -7.18 24.80
C LEU A 21 6.42 -6.89 26.05
N GLN A 22 7.00 -5.71 26.13
CA GLN A 22 7.64 -5.17 27.33
C GLN A 22 6.74 -4.08 27.92
N LEU A 23 6.03 -4.39 28.99
CA LEU A 23 5.24 -3.43 29.77
C LEU A 23 6.06 -2.99 30.98
N LYS A 24 6.40 -1.71 31.09
CA LYS A 24 7.24 -1.22 32.21
C LYS A 24 6.47 -0.89 33.46
N MET A 25 5.22 -0.44 33.33
CA MET A 25 4.40 -0.05 34.47
C MET A 25 2.91 -0.23 34.22
N LEU A 26 2.21 -0.76 35.17
CA LEU A 26 0.77 -0.67 35.35
C LEU A 26 0.53 -0.05 36.73
N SER A 27 -0.08 1.13 36.77
CA SER A 27 -0.42 1.81 38.01
C SER A 27 -1.91 2.08 38.03
N VAL A 28 -2.57 1.74 39.14
CA VAL A 28 -4.00 1.92 39.32
C VAL A 28 -4.25 2.62 40.66
N GLU A 29 -4.97 3.75 40.60
CA GLU A 29 -5.45 4.45 41.79
C GLU A 29 -7.00 4.35 41.82
N LEU A 30 -7.54 3.61 42.79
CA LEU A 30 -8.96 3.33 42.91
C LEU A 30 -9.46 3.81 44.29
N PRO A 31 -10.09 4.97 44.37
CA PRO A 31 -10.87 5.34 45.56
C PRO A 31 -12.16 4.48 45.59
N LEU A 32 -12.14 3.42 46.36
CA LEU A 32 -13.27 2.47 46.44
C LEU A 32 -14.19 2.82 47.60
N ARG A 33 -15.48 2.88 47.29
CA ARG A 33 -16.56 2.85 48.28
C ARG A 33 -17.15 1.45 48.26
N PHE A 34 -17.33 0.87 49.41
CA PHE A 34 -17.99 -0.41 49.51
C PHE A 34 -19.16 -0.38 50.45
N ALA A 35 -20.22 -1.08 50.09
CA ALA A 35 -21.38 -1.33 50.94
C ALA A 35 -21.55 -2.85 51.09
N TYR A 36 -21.80 -3.31 52.32
CA TYR A 36 -22.08 -4.71 52.59
C TYR A 36 -23.48 -4.84 53.13
N GLN A 37 -24.32 -5.64 52.46
CA GLN A 37 -25.68 -5.93 52.88
C GLN A 37 -26.08 -7.38 52.54
N ALA A 38 -26.62 -8.10 53.52
CA ALA A 38 -27.18 -9.44 53.33
C ALA A 38 -26.26 -10.49 52.68
N GLY A 39 -24.94 -10.39 52.86
CA GLY A 39 -23.99 -11.31 52.24
C GLY A 39 -23.49 -10.88 50.86
N GLU A 40 -23.89 -9.73 50.38
CA GLU A 40 -23.50 -9.16 49.12
C GLU A 40 -22.65 -7.91 49.34
N ILE A 41 -21.72 -7.64 48.43
CA ILE A 41 -20.80 -6.50 48.48
C ILE A 41 -20.99 -5.68 47.21
N ASP A 42 -21.28 -4.42 47.37
CA ASP A 42 -21.26 -3.43 46.30
C ASP A 42 -20.00 -2.59 46.41
N LEU A 43 -19.27 -2.51 45.32
CA LEU A 43 -18.09 -1.67 45.16
C LEU A 43 -18.42 -0.58 44.13
N SER A 44 -18.00 0.64 44.42
CA SER A 44 -18.12 1.74 43.45
C SER A 44 -16.92 2.66 43.54
N SER A 45 -16.51 3.19 42.37
CA SER A 45 -15.52 4.25 42.28
C SER A 45 -16.01 5.29 41.27
N PRO A 46 -16.26 6.52 41.69
CA PRO A 46 -16.81 7.55 40.79
C PRO A 46 -15.78 8.01 39.77
N LEU A 47 -14.51 8.08 40.18
CA LEU A 47 -13.38 8.43 39.31
C LEU A 47 -12.13 7.75 39.81
N SER A 48 -11.46 7.06 38.93
CA SER A 48 -10.19 6.37 39.18
C SER A 48 -9.22 6.63 38.06
N THR A 49 -7.94 6.52 38.31
CA THR A 49 -6.91 6.68 37.30
C THR A 49 -6.20 5.35 37.07
N LEU A 50 -6.10 4.98 35.80
CA LEU A 50 -5.32 3.82 35.34
C LEU A 50 -4.24 4.32 34.39
N ARG A 51 -2.99 4.01 34.68
CA ARG A 51 -1.86 4.26 33.81
C ARG A 51 -1.30 2.95 33.28
N LEU A 52 -1.23 2.82 31.93
CA LEU A 52 -0.68 1.67 31.22
C LEU A 52 0.52 2.12 30.41
N GLY A 53 1.70 1.63 30.72
CA GLY A 53 2.92 1.92 29.98
C GLY A 53 3.99 2.68 30.78
N PRO A 54 5.06 3.12 30.13
CA PRO A 54 5.29 2.91 28.70
C PRO A 54 5.44 1.42 28.35
N TRP A 55 4.92 1.01 27.21
CA TRP A 55 5.16 -0.32 26.66
C TRP A 55 5.98 -0.23 25.38
N GLN A 56 6.62 -1.33 25.02
CA GLN A 56 7.34 -1.47 23.77
C GLN A 56 7.25 -2.91 23.26
N THR A 57 6.95 -3.04 21.97
CA THR A 57 7.04 -4.29 21.21
C THR A 57 7.99 -4.08 20.03
N GLN A 58 8.14 -5.08 19.16
CA GLN A 58 8.90 -4.92 17.92
C GLN A 58 8.24 -3.90 16.96
N SER A 59 6.93 -3.78 17.00
CA SER A 59 6.15 -2.98 16.05
C SER A 59 5.32 -1.86 16.69
N SER A 60 5.28 -1.75 18.01
CA SER A 60 4.50 -0.71 18.68
C SER A 60 5.12 -0.26 20.00
N SER A 61 4.87 0.99 20.35
CA SER A 61 5.21 1.56 21.66
C SER A 61 4.18 2.61 22.04
N GLY A 62 4.05 2.89 23.33
CA GLY A 62 3.13 3.94 23.76
C GLY A 62 2.95 4.01 25.27
N GLU A 63 2.14 4.94 25.68
CA GLU A 63 1.66 5.13 27.05
C GLU A 63 0.21 5.61 27.01
N LEU A 64 -0.62 5.09 27.88
CA LEU A 64 -2.02 5.46 28.02
C LEU A 64 -2.33 5.79 29.46
N VAL A 65 -2.94 6.93 29.71
CA VAL A 65 -3.51 7.32 30.97
C VAL A 65 -5.01 7.41 30.81
N PHE A 66 -5.72 6.66 31.59
CA PHE A 66 -7.18 6.57 31.55
C PHE A 66 -7.80 7.09 32.83
N GLU A 67 -8.93 7.75 32.67
CA GLU A 67 -9.93 7.92 33.74
C GLU A 67 -10.96 6.82 33.63
N LEU A 68 -11.11 6.03 34.72
CA LEU A 68 -12.22 5.12 34.88
C LEU A 68 -13.37 5.88 35.59
N ARG A 69 -14.52 5.91 34.96
CA ARG A 69 -15.71 6.58 35.47
C ARG A 69 -16.82 5.56 35.73
N ASP A 70 -17.58 5.83 36.74
CA ASP A 70 -18.77 5.03 37.09
C ASP A 70 -18.46 3.53 37.26
N LEU A 71 -17.28 3.22 37.79
CA LEU A 71 -16.92 1.84 38.08
C LEU A 71 -17.82 1.32 39.18
N MET A 72 -18.60 0.29 38.88
CA MET A 72 -19.46 -0.42 39.79
C MET A 72 -19.20 -1.91 39.68
N ALA A 73 -19.01 -2.58 40.81
CA ALA A 73 -18.92 -4.02 40.87
C ALA A 73 -19.81 -4.53 42.00
N HIS A 74 -20.61 -5.55 41.68
CA HIS A 74 -21.45 -6.26 42.61
C HIS A 74 -20.87 -7.67 42.80
N LEU A 75 -20.64 -8.04 44.06
CA LEU A 75 -20.17 -9.37 44.43
C LEU A 75 -21.23 -10.05 45.29
N GLY A 76 -21.93 -11.03 44.71
CA GLY A 76 -23.01 -11.73 45.32
C GLY A 76 -23.32 -13.06 44.63
N ARG A 77 -24.58 -13.47 44.63
CA ARG A 77 -25.03 -14.67 43.89
C ARG A 77 -24.79 -14.54 42.38
N VAL A 78 -24.95 -13.35 41.85
CA VAL A 78 -24.56 -12.99 40.48
C VAL A 78 -23.64 -11.81 40.63
N SER A 79 -22.35 -12.04 40.36
CA SER A 79 -21.37 -10.96 40.37
C SER A 79 -21.37 -10.23 39.02
N SER A 80 -21.25 -8.91 39.09
CA SER A 80 -21.20 -8.07 37.89
C SER A 80 -20.20 -6.93 38.03
N ILE A 81 -19.69 -6.44 36.91
CA ILE A 81 -18.84 -5.27 36.84
C ILE A 81 -19.22 -4.43 35.63
N ARG A 82 -19.30 -3.12 35.80
CA ARG A 82 -19.49 -2.15 34.72
C ARG A 82 -18.64 -0.92 34.94
N GLY A 83 -18.26 -0.26 33.87
CA GLY A 83 -17.51 0.97 33.97
C GLY A 83 -17.26 1.59 32.60
N LYS A 84 -16.80 2.84 32.61
CA LYS A 84 -16.37 3.58 31.43
C LYS A 84 -14.92 3.99 31.59
N ILE A 85 -14.18 3.97 30.50
CA ILE A 85 -12.78 4.30 30.42
C ILE A 85 -12.62 5.37 29.35
N ASP A 86 -12.01 6.50 29.70
CA ASP A 86 -11.66 7.55 28.74
C ASP A 86 -10.18 7.85 28.88
N SER A 87 -9.41 7.87 27.78
CA SER A 87 -8.02 8.29 27.82
C SER A 87 -7.92 9.80 28.00
N THR A 88 -7.14 10.24 28.98
CA THR A 88 -6.80 11.64 29.20
C THR A 88 -5.51 12.03 28.48
N GLU A 89 -4.54 11.13 28.51
CA GLU A 89 -3.28 11.24 27.81
C GLU A 89 -3.01 9.93 27.07
N ALA A 90 -2.61 10.03 25.80
CA ALA A 90 -2.25 8.86 25.03
C ALA A 90 -1.15 9.21 24.04
N THR A 91 -0.12 8.37 24.03
CA THR A 91 0.88 8.30 22.96
C THR A 91 0.83 6.91 22.36
N PHE A 92 0.85 6.81 21.07
CA PHE A 92 0.79 5.53 20.37
C PHE A 92 1.62 5.58 19.11
N ASN A 93 2.64 4.74 19.05
CA ASN A 93 3.46 4.52 17.87
C ASN A 93 3.19 3.11 17.34
N LEU A 94 2.86 3.00 16.07
CA LEU A 94 2.65 1.73 15.38
C LEU A 94 3.61 1.65 14.19
N ALA A 95 4.45 0.63 14.18
CA ALA A 95 5.46 0.38 13.15
C ALA A 95 6.36 1.61 12.86
N GLY A 96 6.72 2.38 13.92
CA GLY A 96 7.53 3.58 13.80
C GLY A 96 6.76 4.85 13.43
N VAL A 97 5.44 4.79 13.36
CA VAL A 97 4.56 5.95 13.08
C VAL A 97 3.80 6.35 14.34
N GLU A 98 3.99 7.58 14.80
CA GLU A 98 3.28 8.14 15.94
C GLU A 98 1.93 8.73 15.50
N LEU A 99 0.85 8.35 16.21
CA LEU A 99 -0.50 8.86 15.96
C LEU A 99 -0.71 10.24 16.60
N ASN A 100 -1.29 11.17 15.87
CA ASN A 100 -1.58 12.52 16.36
C ASN A 100 -2.76 12.52 17.34
N SER A 101 -2.47 12.84 18.60
CA SER A 101 -3.45 13.03 19.68
C SER A 101 -4.52 11.92 19.71
N PRO A 102 -4.12 10.64 19.84
CA PRO A 102 -5.08 9.55 19.91
C PRO A 102 -5.91 9.69 21.20
N ARG A 103 -7.21 9.40 21.09
CA ARG A 103 -8.13 9.31 22.24
C ARG A 103 -8.90 8.02 22.14
N LEU A 104 -8.88 7.27 23.23
CA LEU A 104 -9.63 6.03 23.37
C LEU A 104 -10.71 6.20 24.43
N SER A 105 -11.94 5.85 24.10
CA SER A 105 -13.01 5.68 25.06
C SER A 105 -13.52 4.25 25.00
N ALA A 106 -13.87 3.67 26.13
CA ALA A 106 -14.42 2.33 26.17
C ALA A 106 -15.44 2.20 27.32
N SER A 107 -16.38 1.26 27.17
CA SER A 107 -17.27 0.82 28.22
C SER A 107 -17.25 -0.69 28.33
N ILE A 108 -17.38 -1.19 29.57
CA ILE A 108 -17.44 -2.61 29.84
C ILE A 108 -18.70 -2.88 30.71
N ASP A 109 -19.39 -3.97 30.42
CA ASP A 109 -20.46 -4.54 31.23
C ASP A 109 -20.29 -6.06 31.20
N ALA A 110 -20.08 -6.65 32.38
CA ALA A 110 -19.85 -8.08 32.51
C ALA A 110 -20.52 -8.63 33.77
N ASP A 111 -20.98 -9.86 33.67
CA ASP A 111 -21.43 -10.64 34.79
C ASP A 111 -20.81 -12.04 34.80
N THR A 112 -21.37 -12.96 35.60
CA THR A 112 -20.85 -14.34 35.70
C THR A 112 -21.13 -15.18 34.45
N LEU A 113 -21.99 -14.74 33.54
CA LEU A 113 -22.41 -15.46 32.36
C LEU A 113 -21.83 -14.86 31.07
N ASP A 114 -21.86 -13.53 30.97
CA ASP A 114 -21.53 -12.82 29.75
C ASP A 114 -20.71 -11.55 30.02
N ALA A 115 -19.88 -11.15 29.06
CA ALA A 115 -19.17 -9.89 29.08
C ALA A 115 -19.34 -9.18 27.73
N THR A 116 -19.55 -7.87 27.78
CA THR A 116 -19.58 -7.00 26.61
C THR A 116 -18.65 -5.80 26.81
N ALA A 117 -17.99 -5.37 25.76
CA ALA A 117 -17.23 -4.14 25.75
C ALA A 117 -17.42 -3.41 24.42
N VAL A 118 -17.45 -2.08 24.49
CA VAL A 118 -17.46 -1.21 23.30
C VAL A 118 -16.33 -0.21 23.47
N ALA A 119 -15.56 0.00 22.40
CA ALA A 119 -14.46 0.94 22.41
C ALA A 119 -14.50 1.82 21.14
N GLU A 120 -14.10 3.07 21.28
CA GLU A 120 -13.97 4.03 20.19
C GLU A 120 -12.60 4.69 20.25
N LEU A 121 -11.93 4.77 19.10
CA LEU A 121 -10.66 5.47 18.91
C LEU A 121 -10.88 6.67 18.02
N SER A 122 -10.42 7.83 18.45
CA SER A 122 -10.29 9.03 17.63
C SER A 122 -8.82 9.45 17.48
N ILE A 123 -8.47 10.01 16.33
CA ILE A 123 -7.13 10.51 16.03
C ILE A 123 -7.28 11.94 15.51
N ALA A 124 -6.44 12.86 15.98
CA ALA A 124 -6.52 14.28 15.64
C ALA A 124 -7.93 14.88 15.85
N GLY A 125 -8.64 14.41 16.88
CA GLY A 125 -10.00 14.84 17.20
C GLY A 125 -11.12 14.32 16.27
N LYS A 126 -10.83 13.35 15.39
CA LYS A 126 -11.79 12.76 14.47
C LYS A 126 -11.98 11.26 14.76
N PRO A 127 -13.21 10.71 14.64
CA PRO A 127 -13.42 9.28 14.75
C PRO A 127 -12.53 8.51 13.78
N PHE A 128 -11.92 7.42 14.24
CA PHE A 128 -11.03 6.59 13.45
C PHE A 128 -11.46 5.12 13.44
N ALA A 129 -11.73 4.54 14.62
CA ALA A 129 -12.11 3.14 14.72
C ALA A 129 -13.10 2.94 15.88
N GLY A 130 -13.93 1.91 15.75
CA GLY A 130 -14.83 1.42 16.78
C GLY A 130 -14.73 -0.10 16.88
N ALA A 131 -14.84 -0.63 18.09
CA ALA A 131 -14.86 -2.06 18.33
C ALA A 131 -15.98 -2.42 19.31
N SER A 132 -16.63 -3.55 19.07
CA SER A 132 -17.53 -4.18 20.05
C SER A 132 -17.12 -5.63 20.26
N ILE A 133 -17.05 -6.04 21.52
CA ILE A 133 -16.66 -7.37 21.93
C ILE A 133 -17.80 -7.94 22.77
N ALA A 134 -18.16 -9.18 22.52
CA ALA A 134 -19.06 -9.95 23.35
C ALA A 134 -18.46 -11.33 23.65
N HIS A 135 -18.56 -11.81 24.88
CA HIS A 135 -18.11 -13.13 25.27
C HIS A 135 -19.09 -13.79 26.21
N SER A 136 -19.41 -15.06 25.98
CA SER A 136 -20.22 -15.88 26.88
C SER A 136 -19.33 -16.87 27.60
N PHE A 137 -19.18 -16.68 28.91
CA PHE A 137 -18.38 -17.59 29.76
C PHE A 137 -19.03 -18.97 29.87
N ALA A 138 -20.39 -19.03 29.81
CA ALA A 138 -21.11 -20.28 29.87
C ALA A 138 -20.90 -21.18 28.63
N ARG A 139 -20.62 -20.61 27.49
CA ARG A 139 -20.44 -21.31 26.22
C ARG A 139 -18.99 -21.33 25.72
N ASP A 140 -18.09 -20.62 26.37
CA ASP A 140 -16.73 -20.36 25.90
C ASP A 140 -16.71 -19.88 24.41
N THR A 141 -17.62 -18.95 24.08
CA THR A 141 -17.73 -18.36 22.74
C THR A 141 -17.77 -16.85 22.82
N GLY A 142 -17.34 -16.19 21.77
CA GLY A 142 -17.44 -14.75 21.67
C GLY A 142 -17.34 -14.22 20.27
N SER A 143 -17.48 -12.90 20.14
CA SER A 143 -17.39 -12.18 18.89
C SER A 143 -16.70 -10.81 19.06
N LEU A 144 -16.04 -10.37 18.01
CA LEU A 144 -15.48 -9.02 17.85
C LEU A 144 -15.99 -8.44 16.53
N ASP A 145 -16.63 -7.28 16.58
CA ASP A 145 -16.88 -6.41 15.44
C ASP A 145 -15.90 -5.24 15.55
N LEU A 146 -14.95 -5.13 14.63
CA LEU A 146 -14.00 -4.02 14.53
C LEU A 146 -14.26 -3.25 13.26
N ARG A 147 -14.43 -1.94 13.36
CA ARG A 147 -14.63 -1.03 12.26
C ARG A 147 -13.55 0.03 12.27
N ILE A 148 -12.90 0.23 11.12
CA ILE A 148 -11.97 1.32 10.88
C ILE A 148 -12.59 2.16 9.77
N GLU A 149 -13.07 3.33 10.12
CA GLU A 149 -13.78 4.25 9.24
C GLU A 149 -13.25 5.67 9.44
N PRO A 150 -12.00 5.94 9.06
CA PRO A 150 -11.45 7.29 9.17
C PRO A 150 -12.25 8.25 8.29
N ALA A 151 -12.34 9.51 8.71
CA ALA A 151 -12.85 10.56 7.84
C ALA A 151 -12.02 10.58 6.55
N GLY A 152 -12.67 10.81 5.41
CA GLY A 152 -11.98 10.81 4.13
C GLY A 152 -10.81 11.80 4.07
N PHE A 153 -9.80 11.47 3.28
CA PHE A 153 -8.65 12.33 3.03
C PHE A 153 -9.03 13.49 2.11
N SER A 154 -8.36 14.61 2.29
CA SER A 154 -8.47 15.77 1.41
C SER A 154 -7.18 16.60 1.49
N LEU A 155 -6.95 17.49 0.55
CA LEU A 155 -5.79 18.41 0.60
C LEU A 155 -5.73 19.25 1.90
N LYS A 156 -6.87 19.49 2.55
CA LYS A 156 -6.94 20.19 3.86
C LYS A 156 -6.78 19.25 5.05
N SER A 157 -6.91 17.96 4.84
CA SER A 157 -6.79 16.93 5.86
C SER A 157 -6.17 15.68 5.23
N PRO A 158 -4.89 15.74 4.83
CA PRO A 158 -4.16 14.60 4.31
C PRO A 158 -3.87 13.56 5.40
N LEU A 159 -3.33 12.39 5.01
CA LEU A 159 -2.92 11.36 5.97
C LEU A 159 -1.90 11.89 6.98
N SER A 160 -0.97 12.75 6.54
CA SER A 160 0.02 13.39 7.39
C SER A 160 -0.58 14.26 8.52
N ALA A 161 -1.85 14.64 8.42
CA ALA A 161 -2.56 15.28 9.53
C ALA A 161 -2.99 14.30 10.65
N TRP A 162 -3.00 13.00 10.39
CA TRP A 162 -3.39 11.95 11.32
C TRP A 162 -2.21 11.32 12.05
N VAL A 163 -1.03 11.38 11.43
CA VAL A 163 0.21 10.79 11.91
C VAL A 163 1.33 11.84 11.91
N ASN A 164 2.37 11.61 12.69
CA ASN A 164 3.53 12.49 12.68
C ASN A 164 4.26 12.39 11.33
N PRO A 165 4.35 13.47 10.53
CA PRO A 165 4.99 13.44 9.22
C PRO A 165 6.44 12.91 9.18
N PRO A 166 7.31 13.23 10.17
CA PRO A 166 8.67 12.68 10.19
C PRO A 166 8.69 11.15 10.26
N ASP A 167 7.78 10.54 11.04
CA ASP A 167 7.71 9.09 11.17
C ASP A 167 7.21 8.44 9.88
N LEU A 168 6.19 9.04 9.25
CA LEU A 168 5.70 8.58 7.96
C LEU A 168 6.80 8.67 6.88
N GLN A 169 7.58 9.74 6.87
CA GLN A 169 8.70 9.89 5.93
C GLN A 169 9.81 8.85 6.16
N THR A 170 10.02 8.41 7.40
CA THR A 170 11.00 7.38 7.73
C THR A 170 10.56 6.02 7.23
N LEU A 171 9.25 5.73 7.28
CA LEU A 171 8.70 4.42 6.92
C LEU A 171 8.59 4.20 5.41
N VAL A 172 8.11 5.20 4.67
CA VAL A 172 7.75 5.08 3.24
C VAL A 172 8.41 6.14 2.36
N GLY A 173 9.39 6.88 2.90
CA GLY A 173 9.94 8.06 2.25
C GLY A 173 8.94 9.22 2.28
N LYS A 174 8.95 10.03 1.23
CA LYS A 174 7.96 11.10 1.07
C LYS A 174 6.67 10.48 0.51
N ALA A 175 5.66 10.29 1.35
CA ALA A 175 4.36 9.76 0.92
C ALA A 175 3.22 10.45 1.65
N ASP A 176 2.11 10.68 0.97
CA ASP A 176 0.88 11.17 1.60
C ASP A 176 -0.36 10.74 0.81
N LEU A 177 -1.50 10.63 1.51
CA LEU A 177 -2.81 10.44 0.92
C LEU A 177 -3.59 11.75 1.05
N VAL A 178 -4.01 12.30 -0.07
CA VAL A 178 -4.60 13.65 -0.13
C VAL A 178 -6.05 13.67 -0.63
N ALA A 179 -6.60 12.53 -1.00
CA ALA A 179 -8.02 12.37 -1.35
C ALA A 179 -8.46 10.92 -1.17
N GLY A 180 -9.79 10.71 -1.11
CA GLY A 180 -10.41 9.40 -1.04
C GLY A 180 -10.76 8.94 0.36
N LYS A 181 -11.17 7.69 0.49
CA LYS A 181 -11.63 7.09 1.74
C LYS A 181 -11.13 5.67 1.91
N LEU A 182 -10.77 5.31 3.13
CA LEU A 182 -10.44 3.94 3.56
C LEU A 182 -11.50 3.48 4.55
N GLU A 183 -11.95 2.24 4.42
CA GLU A 183 -12.86 1.60 5.36
C GLU A 183 -12.40 0.16 5.55
N MET A 184 -12.48 -0.35 6.78
CA MET A 184 -12.24 -1.75 7.07
C MET A 184 -13.19 -2.23 8.14
N ARG A 185 -13.73 -3.41 7.95
CA ARG A 185 -14.55 -4.12 8.92
C ARG A 185 -14.03 -5.53 9.11
N ILE A 186 -13.94 -5.95 10.34
CA ILE A 186 -13.52 -7.30 10.74
C ILE A 186 -14.57 -7.84 11.70
N ASP A 187 -15.20 -8.93 11.32
CA ASP A 187 -16.18 -9.64 12.14
C ASP A 187 -15.59 -11.00 12.55
N LEU A 188 -15.08 -11.13 13.76
CA LEU A 188 -14.47 -12.37 14.25
C LEU A 188 -15.37 -13.08 15.24
N GLY A 189 -15.43 -14.39 15.11
CA GLY A 189 -15.98 -15.27 16.12
C GLY A 189 -14.88 -16.13 16.73
N TRP A 190 -14.99 -16.47 18.00
CA TRP A 190 -14.12 -17.46 18.63
C TRP A 190 -14.92 -18.44 19.46
N SER A 191 -14.37 -19.63 19.58
CA SER A 191 -14.93 -20.68 20.43
C SER A 191 -13.81 -21.58 20.97
N ARG A 192 -14.07 -22.17 22.12
CA ARG A 192 -13.21 -23.18 22.70
C ARG A 192 -13.68 -24.56 22.25
N GLN A 193 -12.77 -25.31 21.65
CA GLN A 193 -13.06 -26.68 21.21
C GLN A 193 -12.98 -27.68 22.37
N GLN A 194 -13.48 -28.90 22.14
CA GLN A 194 -13.41 -29.99 23.12
C GLN A 194 -11.97 -30.35 23.49
N SER A 195 -11.00 -30.12 22.61
CA SER A 195 -9.56 -30.24 22.85
C SER A 195 -8.98 -29.16 23.76
N ASN A 196 -9.78 -28.24 24.29
CA ASN A 196 -9.37 -27.07 25.05
C ASN A 196 -8.64 -25.99 24.21
N ALA A 197 -8.55 -26.17 22.90
CA ALA A 197 -7.95 -25.22 21.98
C ALA A 197 -8.94 -24.12 21.57
N TRP A 198 -8.45 -22.89 21.43
CA TRP A 198 -9.20 -21.77 20.90
C TRP A 198 -9.10 -21.75 19.38
N VAL A 199 -10.25 -21.55 18.74
CA VAL A 199 -10.35 -21.26 17.31
C VAL A 199 -10.99 -19.88 17.17
N LEU A 200 -10.41 -19.07 16.30
CA LEU A 200 -10.88 -17.73 15.98
C LEU A 200 -10.93 -17.59 14.47
N GLY A 201 -11.94 -16.94 13.94
CA GLY A 201 -12.00 -16.66 12.51
C GLY A 201 -13.22 -15.85 12.13
N GLY A 202 -13.17 -15.35 10.88
CA GLY A 202 -14.27 -14.62 10.29
C GLY A 202 -13.84 -13.67 9.18
N PRO A 203 -14.81 -13.01 8.53
CA PRO A 203 -14.57 -12.15 7.40
C PRO A 203 -13.89 -10.83 7.77
N LEU A 204 -13.02 -10.40 6.87
CA LEU A 204 -12.46 -9.07 6.79
C LEU A 204 -12.92 -8.44 5.47
N VAL A 205 -13.54 -7.27 5.54
CA VAL A 205 -13.89 -6.47 4.39
C VAL A 205 -13.13 -5.15 4.47
N ALA A 206 -12.33 -4.83 3.44
CA ALA A 206 -11.64 -3.55 3.35
C ALA A 206 -11.99 -2.86 2.03
N LYS A 207 -12.26 -1.56 2.09
CA LYS A 207 -12.60 -0.72 0.95
C LYS A 207 -11.62 0.43 0.85
N ILE A 208 -11.02 0.56 -0.32
CA ILE A 208 -10.26 1.72 -0.75
C ILE A 208 -11.09 2.38 -1.84
N ASN A 209 -11.50 3.62 -1.64
CA ASN A 209 -12.39 4.32 -2.56
C ASN A 209 -11.78 5.63 -3.03
N ALA A 210 -11.41 5.68 -4.31
CA ALA A 210 -10.87 6.83 -5.02
C ALA A 210 -9.69 7.50 -4.28
N VAL A 211 -8.83 6.69 -3.64
CA VAL A 211 -7.68 7.21 -2.90
C VAL A 211 -6.64 7.75 -3.85
N SER A 212 -6.16 8.96 -3.56
CA SER A 212 -5.14 9.66 -4.34
C SER A 212 -4.05 10.21 -3.44
N GLY A 213 -2.84 10.25 -3.95
CA GLY A 213 -1.69 10.67 -3.19
C GLY A 213 -0.38 10.57 -3.97
N PHE A 214 0.70 10.50 -3.23
CA PHE A 214 2.04 10.29 -3.78
C PHE A 214 2.90 9.43 -2.86
N ALA A 215 3.87 8.76 -3.45
CA ALA A 215 4.91 8.00 -2.76
C ALA A 215 6.25 8.24 -3.47
N GLY A 216 7.21 8.90 -2.79
CA GLY A 216 8.40 9.42 -3.45
C GLY A 216 8.01 10.43 -4.52
N GLU A 217 8.48 10.22 -5.73
CA GLU A 217 8.16 11.03 -6.91
C GLU A 217 7.00 10.47 -7.75
N THR A 218 6.36 9.40 -7.27
CA THR A 218 5.22 8.78 -7.96
C THR A 218 3.91 9.34 -7.46
N LEU A 219 3.09 9.86 -8.37
CA LEU A 219 1.71 10.26 -8.13
C LEU A 219 0.76 9.11 -8.46
N PHE A 220 -0.33 8.98 -7.72
CA PHE A 220 -1.44 8.12 -8.09
C PHE A 220 -2.78 8.78 -7.79
N VAL A 221 -3.76 8.53 -8.64
CA VAL A 221 -5.10 9.13 -8.57
C VAL A 221 -6.16 8.06 -8.71
N GLY A 222 -7.14 8.07 -7.82
CA GLY A 222 -8.35 7.28 -7.94
C GLY A 222 -8.15 5.77 -7.69
N ALA A 223 -7.21 5.39 -6.82
CA ALA A 223 -7.03 4.00 -6.44
C ALA A 223 -8.26 3.46 -5.72
N SER A 224 -8.80 2.33 -6.18
CA SER A 224 -10.02 1.73 -5.64
C SER A 224 -9.94 0.21 -5.64
N THR A 225 -10.38 -0.40 -4.54
CA THR A 225 -10.55 -1.86 -4.40
C THR A 225 -11.52 -2.17 -3.28
N GLU A 226 -12.17 -3.32 -3.35
CA GLU A 226 -12.95 -3.89 -2.26
C GLU A 226 -12.48 -5.32 -2.00
N ILE A 227 -11.84 -5.51 -0.84
CA ILE A 227 -11.20 -6.77 -0.44
C ILE A 227 -12.18 -7.55 0.43
N PHE A 228 -12.43 -8.80 0.06
CA PHE A 228 -13.15 -9.77 0.87
C PHE A 228 -12.16 -10.88 1.23
N ALA A 229 -11.70 -10.87 2.47
CA ALA A 229 -10.74 -11.84 2.97
C ALA A 229 -11.31 -12.58 4.18
N GLU A 230 -10.80 -13.78 4.41
CA GLU A 230 -11.07 -14.61 5.57
C GLU A 230 -9.83 -14.62 6.47
N LEU A 231 -10.07 -14.37 7.75
CA LEU A 231 -9.07 -14.49 8.80
C LEU A 231 -9.37 -15.74 9.61
N ALA A 232 -8.36 -16.58 9.82
CA ALA A 232 -8.49 -17.75 10.67
C ALA A 232 -7.25 -17.91 11.56
N TYR A 233 -7.49 -18.43 12.77
CA TYR A 233 -6.44 -18.81 13.72
C TYR A 233 -6.85 -20.09 14.44
N SER A 234 -5.91 -20.99 14.57
CA SER A 234 -6.01 -22.12 15.50
C SER A 234 -4.63 -22.40 16.08
N GLN A 235 -4.58 -23.17 17.18
CA GLN A 235 -3.31 -23.55 17.79
C GLN A 235 -2.46 -24.46 16.89
N GLU A 236 -3.08 -25.14 15.92
CA GLU A 236 -2.41 -26.06 15.00
C GLU A 236 -1.99 -25.37 13.70
N GLN A 237 -2.78 -24.41 13.22
CA GLN A 237 -2.58 -23.77 11.92
C GLN A 237 -2.08 -22.32 12.01
N GLU A 238 -1.87 -21.81 13.25
CA GLU A 238 -1.50 -20.43 13.45
C GLU A 238 -2.45 -19.43 12.76
N PHE A 239 -1.96 -18.24 12.45
CA PHE A 239 -2.74 -17.19 11.82
C PHE A 239 -2.70 -17.34 10.28
N THR A 240 -3.87 -17.27 9.63
CA THR A 240 -3.97 -17.19 8.17
C THR A 240 -4.92 -16.07 7.75
N LEU A 241 -4.58 -15.37 6.66
CA LEU A 241 -5.41 -14.35 6.03
C LEU A 241 -5.38 -14.57 4.52
N PHE A 242 -6.54 -14.78 3.91
CA PHE A 242 -6.59 -15.06 2.47
C PHE A 242 -7.86 -14.52 1.82
N THR A 243 -7.78 -14.25 0.52
CA THR A 243 -8.95 -13.96 -0.32
C THR A 243 -9.45 -15.24 -0.99
N ALA A 244 -10.73 -15.54 -0.82
CA ALA A 244 -11.34 -16.73 -1.46
C ALA A 244 -11.65 -16.55 -2.94
N GLN A 245 -11.76 -15.30 -3.40
CA GLN A 245 -12.08 -14.91 -4.77
C GLN A 245 -11.15 -13.80 -5.25
N PRO A 246 -10.92 -13.69 -6.57
CA PRO A 246 -10.17 -12.57 -7.13
C PRO A 246 -10.79 -11.24 -6.76
N THR A 247 -9.95 -10.34 -6.32
CA THR A 247 -10.30 -8.97 -5.93
C THR A 247 -9.87 -8.02 -7.04
N ALA A 248 -10.80 -7.20 -7.52
CA ALA A 248 -10.50 -6.17 -8.51
C ALA A 248 -9.81 -4.97 -7.85
N PHE A 249 -8.74 -4.48 -8.48
CA PHE A 249 -8.08 -3.24 -8.13
C PHE A 249 -8.00 -2.34 -9.36
N SER A 250 -8.26 -1.07 -9.19
CA SER A 250 -8.15 -0.07 -10.25
C SER A 250 -7.47 1.20 -9.75
N VAL A 251 -6.73 1.85 -10.65
CA VAL A 251 -6.18 3.19 -10.46
C VAL A 251 -6.44 4.00 -11.71
N ALA A 252 -7.00 5.19 -11.58
CA ALA A 252 -7.30 6.02 -12.72
C ALA A 252 -6.02 6.51 -13.43
N ASN A 253 -5.00 6.87 -12.65
CA ASN A 253 -3.72 7.33 -13.18
C ASN A 253 -2.57 7.05 -12.19
N ILE A 254 -1.44 6.59 -12.71
CA ILE A 254 -0.13 6.55 -12.02
C ILE A 254 0.87 7.29 -12.89
N ASP A 255 1.66 8.13 -12.26
CA ASP A 255 2.71 8.89 -12.91
C ASP A 255 3.99 8.84 -12.08
N SER A 256 4.94 8.07 -12.54
CA SER A 256 6.28 7.90 -11.96
C SER A 256 7.38 8.57 -12.80
N GLY A 257 7.01 9.53 -13.67
CA GLY A 257 7.78 10.04 -14.79
C GLY A 257 7.25 9.51 -16.11
N PHE A 258 6.76 8.27 -16.11
CA PHE A 258 5.87 7.73 -17.15
C PHE A 258 4.44 7.72 -16.63
N GLN A 259 3.52 8.15 -17.48
CA GLN A 259 2.11 8.20 -17.17
C GLN A 259 1.41 6.92 -17.65
N PHE A 260 0.71 6.25 -16.73
CA PHE A 260 -0.14 5.11 -16.99
C PHE A 260 -1.57 5.47 -16.59
N ASP A 261 -2.52 5.24 -17.48
CA ASP A 261 -3.93 5.54 -17.26
C ASP A 261 -4.76 4.25 -17.18
N ASN A 262 -5.91 4.33 -16.53
CA ASN A 262 -6.90 3.25 -16.47
C ASN A 262 -6.33 1.88 -16.05
N ILE A 263 -5.41 1.87 -15.09
CA ILE A 263 -4.79 0.66 -14.59
C ILE A 263 -5.85 -0.21 -13.94
N ARG A 264 -5.91 -1.49 -14.32
CA ARG A 264 -6.83 -2.49 -13.77
C ARG A 264 -6.11 -3.81 -13.60
N LEU A 265 -6.38 -4.48 -12.50
CA LEU A 265 -5.90 -5.83 -12.25
C LEU A 265 -6.85 -6.58 -11.32
N ASP A 266 -6.83 -7.90 -11.39
CA ASP A 266 -7.44 -8.78 -10.41
C ASP A 266 -6.34 -9.51 -9.65
N TYR A 267 -6.51 -9.70 -8.35
CA TYR A 267 -5.52 -10.35 -7.51
C TYR A 267 -6.13 -11.27 -6.47
N LEU A 268 -5.32 -12.19 -5.98
CA LEU A 268 -5.57 -13.06 -4.83
C LEU A 268 -4.37 -12.98 -3.91
N PHE A 269 -4.59 -13.09 -2.62
CA PHE A 269 -3.51 -13.25 -1.68
C PHE A 269 -3.81 -14.31 -0.62
N ALA A 270 -2.76 -14.91 -0.11
CA ALA A 270 -2.75 -15.75 1.07
C ALA A 270 -1.51 -15.42 1.89
N LEU A 271 -1.71 -15.18 3.17
CA LEU A 271 -0.68 -14.81 4.13
C LEU A 271 -0.76 -15.75 5.32
N ASP A 272 0.36 -16.25 5.77
CA ASP A 272 0.55 -16.95 7.04
C ASP A 272 1.83 -16.44 7.72
N PRO A 273 2.14 -16.78 8.99
CA PRO A 273 3.33 -16.28 9.68
C PRO A 273 4.66 -16.63 9.01
N SER A 274 4.67 -17.64 8.16
CA SER A 274 5.87 -18.19 7.54
C SER A 274 5.98 -17.88 6.04
N SER A 275 4.87 -17.54 5.38
CA SER A 275 4.83 -17.37 3.93
C SER A 275 3.80 -16.34 3.47
N TYR A 276 4.02 -15.84 2.26
CA TYR A 276 3.02 -15.08 1.54
C TYR A 276 2.92 -15.58 0.09
N ASN A 277 1.73 -15.48 -0.45
CA ASN A 277 1.44 -15.73 -1.86
C ASN A 277 0.52 -14.63 -2.37
N PHE A 278 0.95 -13.91 -3.40
CA PHE A 278 0.19 -12.85 -4.03
C PHE A 278 0.12 -13.13 -5.54
N THR A 279 -1.03 -13.54 -6.03
CA THR A 279 -1.26 -13.84 -7.44
C THR A 279 -1.99 -12.69 -8.11
N VAL A 280 -1.36 -12.06 -9.09
CA VAL A 280 -1.98 -11.09 -9.99
C VAL A 280 -2.46 -11.83 -11.24
N LYS A 281 -3.73 -11.68 -11.60
CA LYS A 281 -4.31 -12.42 -12.71
C LYS A 281 -4.12 -11.77 -14.06
N ALA A 282 -4.20 -10.47 -14.12
CA ALA A 282 -3.86 -9.69 -15.30
C ALA A 282 -3.76 -8.22 -14.91
N ILE A 283 -2.75 -7.54 -15.41
CA ILE A 283 -2.68 -6.07 -15.35
C ILE A 283 -2.93 -5.53 -16.76
N ARG A 284 -3.73 -4.49 -16.85
CA ARG A 284 -3.91 -3.70 -18.07
C ARG A 284 -3.80 -2.23 -17.72
N ALA A 285 -3.12 -1.47 -18.58
CA ALA A 285 -2.98 -0.04 -18.44
C ALA A 285 -2.90 0.62 -19.82
N ASP A 286 -3.53 1.76 -19.97
CA ASP A 286 -3.30 2.62 -21.14
C ASP A 286 -1.94 3.30 -20.98
N PHE A 287 -1.15 3.28 -22.04
CA PHE A 287 0.19 3.83 -22.06
C PHE A 287 0.53 4.37 -23.45
N LEU A 288 0.93 5.64 -23.53
CA LEU A 288 1.39 6.29 -24.76
C LEU A 288 0.50 6.02 -25.98
N GLY A 289 -0.82 6.14 -25.81
CA GLY A 289 -1.79 5.93 -26.88
C GLY A 289 -2.12 4.48 -27.21
N GLY A 290 -1.44 3.52 -26.59
CA GLY A 290 -1.70 2.09 -26.68
C GLY A 290 -2.00 1.45 -25.33
N GLU A 291 -1.78 0.15 -25.21
CA GLU A 291 -2.04 -0.64 -24.00
C GLU A 291 -0.82 -1.46 -23.59
N ILE A 292 -0.58 -1.53 -22.29
CA ILE A 292 0.31 -2.51 -21.67
C ILE A 292 -0.55 -3.58 -21.00
N THR A 293 -0.20 -4.85 -21.27
CA THR A 293 -0.79 -6.00 -20.60
C THR A 293 0.30 -6.83 -19.94
N ILE A 294 0.12 -7.16 -18.65
CA ILE A 294 0.94 -8.12 -17.94
C ILE A 294 0.04 -9.31 -17.62
N PRO A 295 0.33 -10.51 -18.16
CA PRO A 295 -0.42 -11.73 -17.86
C PRO A 295 -0.34 -12.12 -16.38
N THR A 296 -0.92 -13.26 -16.06
CA THR A 296 -0.89 -13.79 -14.69
C THR A 296 0.54 -14.08 -14.24
N PHE A 297 0.87 -13.58 -13.06
CA PHE A 297 2.11 -13.91 -12.36
C PHE A 297 1.85 -14.05 -10.85
N THR A 298 2.77 -14.69 -10.15
CA THR A 298 2.67 -14.91 -8.70
C THR A 298 3.93 -14.42 -8.01
N LEU A 299 3.76 -13.57 -7.00
CA LEU A 299 4.78 -13.20 -6.05
C LEU A 299 4.61 -14.09 -4.82
N ALA A 300 5.60 -14.89 -4.50
CA ALA A 300 5.58 -15.75 -3.33
C ALA A 300 6.90 -15.63 -2.58
N GLY A 301 6.85 -15.76 -1.27
CA GLY A 301 8.04 -15.73 -0.42
C GLY A 301 7.78 -16.39 0.91
N SER A 302 8.84 -16.58 1.66
CA SER A 302 8.78 -17.09 3.02
C SER A 302 9.61 -16.21 3.95
N SER A 303 9.39 -16.33 5.26
CA SER A 303 10.18 -15.63 6.28
C SER A 303 11.69 -15.95 6.21
N GLN A 304 12.05 -17.06 5.55
CA GLN A 304 13.44 -17.48 5.34
C GLN A 304 13.99 -17.07 3.97
N ASN A 305 13.12 -16.73 3.01
CA ASN A 305 13.51 -16.35 1.64
C ASN A 305 12.53 -15.31 1.09
N LEU A 306 12.71 -14.07 1.57
CA LEU A 306 11.90 -12.92 1.16
C LEU A 306 12.24 -12.43 -0.25
N TYR A 307 13.42 -12.81 -0.77
CA TYR A 307 13.98 -12.26 -2.00
C TYR A 307 14.05 -13.34 -3.07
N GLN A 308 13.04 -13.37 -3.92
CA GLN A 308 13.02 -14.26 -5.09
C GLN A 308 13.02 -13.44 -6.36
N GLU A 309 13.76 -13.92 -7.35
CA GLU A 309 13.69 -13.41 -8.71
C GLU A 309 12.37 -13.87 -9.35
N GLN A 310 11.64 -12.91 -9.94
CA GLN A 310 10.34 -13.14 -10.56
C GLN A 310 10.40 -12.79 -12.04
N ALA A 311 10.05 -13.74 -12.89
CA ALA A 311 9.85 -13.49 -14.32
C ALA A 311 8.45 -12.90 -14.55
N ILE A 312 8.38 -11.81 -15.29
CA ILE A 312 7.15 -11.08 -15.61
C ILE A 312 7.15 -10.77 -17.11
N ASP A 313 6.17 -11.29 -17.80
CA ASP A 313 5.97 -11.03 -19.22
C ASP A 313 5.18 -9.74 -19.41
N VAL A 314 5.71 -8.78 -20.18
CA VAL A 314 5.02 -7.55 -20.53
C VAL A 314 4.73 -7.51 -22.02
N VAL A 315 3.46 -7.31 -22.35
CA VAL A 315 2.99 -7.18 -23.74
C VAL A 315 2.62 -5.73 -24.01
N LEU A 316 3.21 -5.15 -25.04
CA LEU A 316 2.91 -3.82 -25.54
C LEU A 316 2.01 -3.92 -26.77
N SER A 317 0.95 -3.13 -26.84
CA SER A 317 0.00 -3.15 -27.96
C SER A 317 -0.32 -1.74 -28.42
N GLY A 318 0.02 -1.41 -29.66
CA GLY A 318 -0.36 -0.15 -30.30
C GLY A 318 0.26 1.11 -29.70
N ILE A 319 1.43 1.01 -29.06
CA ILE A 319 2.12 2.16 -28.47
C ILE A 319 2.52 3.17 -29.56
N ASP A 320 2.17 4.44 -29.37
CA ASP A 320 2.46 5.51 -30.34
C ASP A 320 3.95 5.94 -30.26
N LEU A 321 4.64 5.80 -31.39
CA LEU A 321 6.06 6.19 -31.50
C LEU A 321 6.28 7.71 -31.31
N GLY A 322 5.33 8.53 -31.75
CA GLY A 322 5.41 9.98 -31.57
C GLY A 322 5.41 10.36 -30.08
N SER A 323 4.60 9.67 -29.29
CA SER A 323 4.55 9.84 -27.83
C SER A 323 5.86 9.43 -27.16
N ILE A 324 6.50 8.35 -27.60
CA ILE A 324 7.82 7.92 -27.07
C ILE A 324 8.89 9.00 -27.35
N VAL A 325 8.96 9.49 -28.57
CA VAL A 325 9.94 10.52 -28.97
C VAL A 325 9.69 11.83 -28.23
N SER A 326 8.44 12.18 -28.00
CA SER A 326 8.07 13.38 -27.23
C SER A 326 8.52 13.28 -25.78
N LEU A 327 8.40 12.10 -25.15
CA LEU A 327 8.94 11.85 -23.81
C LEU A 327 10.46 12.00 -23.74
N ALA A 328 11.16 11.47 -24.74
CA ALA A 328 12.62 11.55 -24.81
C ALA A 328 13.14 12.97 -25.12
N ASN A 329 12.22 13.92 -25.39
CA ASN A 329 12.51 15.34 -25.66
C ASN A 329 13.55 15.56 -26.78
N TYR A 330 13.38 14.85 -27.90
CA TYR A 330 14.17 15.04 -29.12
C TYR A 330 13.40 15.90 -30.15
N PRO A 331 13.47 17.24 -30.05
CA PRO A 331 12.66 18.14 -30.89
C PRO A 331 13.04 18.07 -32.38
N GLU A 332 14.22 17.53 -32.70
CA GLU A 332 14.69 17.33 -34.06
C GLU A 332 14.04 16.13 -34.76
N VAL A 333 13.38 15.26 -34.03
CA VAL A 333 12.81 14.01 -34.53
C VAL A 333 11.29 14.03 -34.39
N VAL A 334 10.60 13.86 -35.51
CA VAL A 334 9.15 13.63 -35.55
C VAL A 334 8.91 12.23 -36.11
N VAL A 335 8.23 11.39 -35.32
CA VAL A 335 7.93 10.02 -35.72
C VAL A 335 6.42 9.80 -35.71
N GLN A 336 5.92 9.06 -36.67
CA GLN A 336 4.54 8.58 -36.75
C GLN A 336 4.54 7.07 -36.94
N GLY A 337 3.61 6.39 -36.31
CA GLY A 337 3.43 4.95 -36.36
C GLY A 337 3.19 4.37 -35.00
N SER A 338 2.77 3.12 -34.96
CA SER A 338 2.52 2.41 -33.71
C SER A 338 3.33 1.12 -33.66
N ILE A 339 3.73 0.73 -32.45
CA ILE A 339 4.50 -0.48 -32.21
C ILE A 339 3.76 -1.43 -31.27
N SER A 340 4.07 -2.69 -31.37
CA SER A 340 3.73 -3.72 -30.39
C SER A 340 4.96 -4.53 -30.07
N GLY A 341 4.98 -5.14 -28.89
CA GLY A 341 6.15 -5.86 -28.45
C GLY A 341 5.92 -6.78 -27.26
N TYR A 342 6.97 -7.50 -26.95
CA TYR A 342 7.06 -8.41 -25.83
C TYR A 342 8.36 -8.15 -25.08
N LEU A 343 8.24 -7.92 -23.78
CA LEU A 343 9.38 -7.63 -22.90
C LEU A 343 9.39 -8.65 -21.75
N PRO A 344 10.31 -9.63 -21.77
CA PRO A 344 10.52 -10.53 -20.64
C PRO A 344 11.30 -9.80 -19.55
N LEU A 345 10.59 -9.39 -18.49
CA LEU A 345 11.20 -8.74 -17.33
C LEU A 345 11.63 -9.78 -16.30
N SER A 346 12.78 -9.55 -15.67
CA SER A 346 13.12 -10.17 -14.39
C SER A 346 13.14 -9.11 -13.31
N LEU A 347 12.31 -9.33 -12.27
CA LEU A 347 12.25 -8.53 -11.06
C LEU A 347 13.01 -9.25 -9.96
N LYS A 348 14.11 -8.69 -9.51
CA LYS A 348 14.90 -9.17 -8.38
C LYS A 348 14.78 -8.18 -7.23
N GLN A 349 14.47 -8.69 -6.06
CA GLN A 349 14.44 -7.90 -4.84
C GLN A 349 15.55 -8.35 -3.91
N ASP A 350 16.31 -7.41 -3.35
CA ASP A 350 17.35 -7.67 -2.37
C ASP A 350 17.31 -6.62 -1.24
N GLU A 351 18.26 -6.69 -0.31
CA GLU A 351 18.37 -5.75 0.83
C GLU A 351 18.58 -4.30 0.39
N ASN A 352 19.06 -4.05 -0.83
CA ASN A 352 19.33 -2.73 -1.39
C ASN A 352 18.15 -2.16 -2.19
N GLY A 353 17.11 -2.97 -2.44
CA GLY A 353 15.91 -2.58 -3.16
C GLY A 353 15.51 -3.54 -4.26
N SER A 354 14.70 -3.05 -5.19
CA SER A 354 14.20 -3.83 -6.33
C SER A 354 14.95 -3.44 -7.60
N THR A 355 15.41 -4.44 -8.33
CA THR A 355 16.07 -4.30 -9.63
C THR A 355 15.23 -4.97 -10.71
N VAL A 356 15.06 -4.28 -11.83
CA VAL A 356 14.33 -4.79 -13.00
C VAL A 356 15.31 -4.89 -14.17
N THR A 357 15.33 -6.04 -14.82
CA THR A 357 16.11 -6.27 -16.05
C THR A 357 15.21 -6.76 -17.18
N VAL A 358 15.61 -6.54 -18.41
CA VAL A 358 14.96 -7.09 -19.61
C VAL A 358 16.03 -7.81 -20.43
N SER A 359 15.77 -9.05 -20.75
CA SER A 359 16.60 -9.81 -21.68
C SER A 359 15.79 -10.14 -22.94
N GLU A 360 16.35 -9.88 -24.11
CA GLU A 360 15.74 -10.23 -25.39
C GLU A 360 14.31 -9.67 -25.60
N GLY A 361 14.06 -8.43 -25.19
CA GLY A 361 12.83 -7.72 -25.52
C GLY A 361 12.70 -7.53 -27.03
N LEU A 362 11.50 -7.75 -27.58
CA LEU A 362 11.21 -7.64 -29.01
C LEU A 362 10.08 -6.66 -29.25
N ILE A 363 10.31 -5.68 -30.11
CA ILE A 363 9.34 -4.67 -30.47
C ILE A 363 9.30 -4.54 -32.01
N SER A 364 8.11 -4.50 -32.59
CA SER A 364 7.93 -4.35 -34.03
C SER A 364 6.84 -3.33 -34.37
N ALA A 365 7.01 -2.63 -35.47
CA ALA A 365 5.99 -1.70 -35.97
C ALA A 365 4.75 -2.45 -36.46
N LEU A 366 3.59 -1.88 -36.16
CA LEU A 366 2.31 -2.33 -36.72
C LEU A 366 2.18 -1.86 -38.19
N LYS A 367 1.54 -2.68 -39.02
CA LYS A 367 1.22 -2.30 -40.39
C LYS A 367 0.25 -1.11 -40.42
N PRO A 368 0.45 -0.17 -41.36
CA PRO A 368 1.29 -0.23 -42.56
C PRO A 368 2.74 0.24 -42.35
N GLY A 369 3.21 0.46 -41.12
CA GLY A 369 4.50 1.08 -40.78
C GLY A 369 4.32 2.52 -40.32
N GLY A 370 5.24 3.41 -40.69
CA GLY A 370 5.19 4.80 -40.24
C GLY A 370 6.16 5.71 -40.96
N SER A 371 6.44 6.87 -40.37
CA SER A 371 7.38 7.84 -40.92
C SER A 371 8.31 8.41 -39.84
N ILE A 372 9.52 8.73 -40.24
CA ILE A 372 10.51 9.46 -39.45
C ILE A 372 10.91 10.71 -40.22
N ARG A 373 10.86 11.87 -39.55
CA ARG A 373 11.42 13.13 -40.04
C ARG A 373 12.47 13.62 -39.06
N TYR A 374 13.70 13.69 -39.53
CA TYR A 374 14.80 14.20 -38.75
C TYR A 374 15.29 15.54 -39.33
N THR A 375 15.35 16.58 -38.51
CA THR A 375 15.82 17.91 -38.90
C THR A 375 16.99 18.31 -37.99
N PRO A 376 18.25 18.07 -38.42
CA PRO A 376 19.40 18.32 -37.55
C PRO A 376 19.57 19.81 -37.23
N LEU A 377 19.82 20.12 -35.94
CA LEU A 377 20.17 21.46 -35.48
C LEU A 377 21.46 21.91 -36.16
N GLY A 378 21.42 22.99 -36.95
CA GLY A 378 22.56 23.52 -37.64
C GLY A 378 22.70 23.11 -39.13
N GLY A 379 21.74 22.36 -39.66
CA GLY A 379 21.69 21.93 -41.06
C GLY A 379 22.57 20.70 -41.35
N ILE A 380 22.45 20.15 -42.56
CA ILE A 380 23.13 18.93 -42.99
C ILE A 380 24.60 19.28 -43.39
N THR A 381 25.46 19.67 -42.49
CA THR A 381 26.84 20.03 -42.74
C THR A 381 27.83 19.03 -42.10
N SER A 382 27.69 17.76 -42.45
CA SER A 382 28.69 16.76 -42.04
C SER A 382 29.72 16.55 -43.16
N GLY A 383 31.01 16.66 -42.84
CA GLY A 383 32.09 16.33 -43.77
C GLY A 383 32.20 14.83 -44.09
N ASN A 384 31.35 14.00 -43.48
CA ASN A 384 31.26 12.57 -43.70
C ASN A 384 30.08 12.24 -44.62
N GLN A 385 30.36 11.72 -45.81
CA GLN A 385 29.35 11.37 -46.82
C GLN A 385 28.32 10.38 -46.32
N SER A 386 28.71 9.44 -45.45
CA SER A 386 27.78 8.44 -44.89
C SER A 386 26.77 9.07 -43.93
N ILE A 387 27.22 10.01 -43.08
CA ILE A 387 26.33 10.75 -42.18
C ILE A 387 25.41 11.68 -42.98
N HIS A 388 25.94 12.31 -44.03
CA HIS A 388 25.13 13.15 -44.91
C HIS A 388 23.99 12.34 -45.55
N PHE A 389 24.29 11.15 -46.10
CA PHE A 389 23.31 10.27 -46.72
C PHE A 389 22.24 9.81 -45.70
N VAL A 390 22.66 9.44 -44.47
CA VAL A 390 21.70 9.05 -43.42
C VAL A 390 20.79 10.21 -43.07
N ASN A 391 21.30 11.42 -42.91
CA ASN A 391 20.50 12.60 -42.62
C ASN A 391 19.50 12.92 -43.76
N GLU A 392 19.92 12.83 -45.03
CA GLU A 392 19.02 12.97 -46.16
C GLU A 392 17.96 11.87 -46.22
N ALA A 393 18.34 10.62 -45.95
CA ALA A 393 17.41 9.51 -45.87
C ALA A 393 16.35 9.75 -44.78
N LEU A 394 16.74 10.19 -43.61
CA LEU A 394 15.85 10.43 -42.46
C LEU A 394 15.03 11.73 -42.55
N ALA A 395 15.35 12.65 -43.49
CA ALA A 395 14.57 13.90 -43.63
C ALA A 395 13.10 13.67 -43.99
N ASN A 396 12.77 12.55 -44.69
CA ASN A 396 11.38 12.13 -44.96
C ASN A 396 11.31 10.61 -45.17
N TYR A 397 11.76 9.85 -44.17
CA TYR A 397 11.84 8.39 -44.25
C TYR A 397 10.50 7.74 -43.93
N GLN A 398 10.02 6.92 -44.86
CA GLN A 398 8.79 6.11 -44.71
C GLN A 398 9.21 4.65 -44.50
N PHE A 399 9.02 4.12 -43.31
CA PHE A 399 9.35 2.73 -43.02
C PHE A 399 8.08 1.85 -43.14
N THR A 400 8.28 0.65 -43.68
CA THR A 400 7.29 -0.41 -43.75
C THR A 400 7.51 -1.43 -42.65
N THR A 401 8.74 -1.60 -42.18
CA THR A 401 9.09 -2.41 -41.02
C THR A 401 10.03 -1.65 -40.09
N LEU A 402 9.84 -1.85 -38.82
CA LEU A 402 10.73 -1.44 -37.74
C LEU A 402 10.73 -2.61 -36.76
N ASP A 403 11.91 -3.21 -36.58
CA ASP A 403 12.13 -4.28 -35.63
C ASP A 403 13.19 -3.85 -34.63
N THR A 404 12.94 -4.01 -33.33
CA THR A 404 13.84 -3.56 -32.28
C THR A 404 14.07 -4.69 -31.29
N THR A 405 15.32 -4.96 -30.97
CA THR A 405 15.72 -5.71 -29.79
C THR A 405 15.96 -4.73 -28.64
N LEU A 406 15.54 -5.09 -27.43
CA LEU A 406 15.66 -4.27 -26.24
C LEU A 406 16.30 -5.09 -25.12
N GLU A 407 17.35 -4.54 -24.52
CA GLU A 407 17.99 -5.05 -23.32
C GLU A 407 18.07 -3.96 -22.25
N LEU A 408 17.80 -4.31 -21.01
CA LEU A 408 17.95 -3.44 -19.84
C LEU A 408 18.71 -4.22 -18.77
N ASP A 409 19.83 -3.69 -18.34
CA ASP A 409 20.65 -4.32 -17.31
C ASP A 409 20.31 -3.85 -15.87
N GLU A 410 20.96 -4.47 -14.86
CA GLU A 410 20.80 -4.12 -13.44
C GLU A 410 21.25 -2.68 -13.10
N ALA A 411 22.16 -2.08 -13.89
CA ALA A 411 22.60 -0.70 -13.71
C ALA A 411 21.59 0.32 -14.28
N GLY A 412 20.61 -0.15 -15.06
CA GLY A 412 19.64 0.68 -15.77
C GLY A 412 20.12 1.14 -17.15
N GLU A 413 21.18 0.51 -17.66
CA GLU A 413 21.64 0.76 -19.04
C GLU A 413 20.67 0.08 -20.01
N LEU A 414 20.07 0.89 -20.87
CA LEU A 414 19.14 0.50 -21.93
C LEU A 414 19.86 0.42 -23.26
N SER A 415 19.82 -0.73 -23.91
CA SER A 415 20.36 -0.94 -25.25
C SER A 415 19.23 -1.29 -26.22
N LEU A 416 19.09 -0.53 -27.29
CA LEU A 416 18.14 -0.76 -28.37
C LEU A 416 18.87 -1.00 -29.69
N GLY A 417 18.62 -2.15 -30.30
CA GLY A 417 19.06 -2.47 -31.66
C GLY A 417 17.89 -2.33 -32.63
N VAL A 418 17.81 -1.23 -33.38
CA VAL A 418 16.70 -0.90 -34.26
C VAL A 418 17.06 -1.20 -35.72
N VAL A 419 16.24 -2.01 -36.37
CA VAL A 419 16.33 -2.32 -37.80
C VAL A 419 15.13 -1.75 -38.54
N LEU A 420 15.36 -0.87 -39.47
CA LEU A 420 14.34 -0.19 -40.27
C LEU A 420 14.44 -0.58 -41.74
N SER A 421 13.33 -0.91 -42.39
CA SER A 421 13.26 -1.05 -43.86
C SER A 421 12.18 -0.12 -44.41
N GLY A 422 12.55 0.66 -45.38
CA GLY A 422 11.67 1.68 -45.95
C GLY A 422 12.33 2.44 -47.12
N SER A 423 11.88 3.67 -47.37
CA SER A 423 12.43 4.54 -48.38
C SER A 423 12.18 6.02 -48.06
N ASN A 424 12.96 6.89 -48.67
CA ASN A 424 12.60 8.30 -48.76
C ASN A 424 12.11 8.60 -50.16
N PRO A 425 10.84 8.99 -50.38
CA PRO A 425 10.31 9.25 -51.71
C PRO A 425 11.04 10.37 -52.48
N GLU A 426 11.72 11.27 -51.75
CA GLU A 426 12.43 12.41 -52.31
C GLU A 426 13.90 12.11 -52.62
N LEU A 427 14.40 10.95 -52.15
CA LEU A 427 15.78 10.53 -52.33
C LEU A 427 15.87 9.33 -53.27
N ASN A 428 16.74 9.43 -54.32
CA ASN A 428 16.97 8.36 -55.28
C ASN A 428 15.70 7.70 -55.86
N ALA A 429 14.68 8.51 -56.18
CA ALA A 429 13.36 8.06 -56.70
C ALA A 429 12.66 7.02 -55.80
N GLY A 430 12.84 7.12 -54.51
CA GLY A 430 12.18 6.22 -53.53
C GLY A 430 12.83 4.82 -53.44
N GLN A 431 14.09 4.70 -53.78
CA GLN A 431 14.84 3.44 -53.63
C GLN A 431 14.77 2.94 -52.18
N ALA A 432 14.66 1.62 -52.00
CA ALA A 432 14.66 0.99 -50.71
C ALA A 432 15.96 1.26 -49.92
N ILE A 433 15.83 1.66 -48.68
CA ILE A 433 16.92 1.97 -47.76
C ILE A 433 16.70 1.16 -46.48
N ASN A 434 17.71 0.39 -46.07
CA ASN A 434 17.71 -0.28 -44.77
C ASN A 434 18.64 0.46 -43.81
N LEU A 435 18.17 0.75 -42.63
CA LEU A 435 18.93 1.43 -41.57
C LEU A 435 19.04 0.53 -40.35
N ASN A 436 20.25 0.46 -39.80
CA ASN A 436 20.50 -0.17 -38.50
C ASN A 436 20.99 0.93 -37.57
N VAL A 437 20.26 1.10 -36.45
CA VAL A 437 20.56 2.14 -35.47
C VAL A 437 20.70 1.46 -34.09
N ASN A 438 21.81 1.75 -33.40
CA ASN A 438 21.99 1.35 -32.02
C ASN A 438 21.82 2.58 -31.11
N ILE A 439 20.94 2.47 -30.10
CA ILE A 439 20.68 3.52 -29.12
C ILE A 439 21.06 2.95 -27.76
N ASN A 440 21.91 3.68 -27.03
CA ASN A 440 22.27 3.37 -25.67
C ASN A 440 21.90 4.58 -24.81
N ASP A 441 21.16 4.34 -23.72
CA ASP A 441 20.73 5.38 -22.78
C ASP A 441 20.65 4.78 -21.37
N ASN A 442 20.53 5.62 -20.36
CA ASN A 442 20.34 5.17 -18.98
C ASN A 442 18.92 5.52 -18.50
N LEU A 443 18.11 4.48 -18.32
CA LEU A 443 16.69 4.61 -17.94
C LEU A 443 16.52 5.33 -16.60
N ARG A 444 17.41 5.11 -15.62
CA ARG A 444 17.35 5.79 -14.31
C ARG A 444 17.60 7.30 -14.48
N SER A 445 18.58 7.67 -15.27
CA SER A 445 18.88 9.09 -15.56
C SER A 445 17.73 9.76 -16.30
N LEU A 446 17.11 9.08 -17.25
CA LEU A 446 15.93 9.57 -17.96
C LEU A 446 14.77 9.81 -16.98
N LEU A 447 14.43 8.84 -16.13
CA LEU A 447 13.37 8.98 -15.11
C LEU A 447 13.66 10.13 -14.14
N GLN A 448 14.91 10.25 -13.65
CA GLN A 448 15.32 11.35 -12.78
C GLN A 448 15.15 12.70 -13.46
N SER A 449 15.47 12.82 -14.73
CA SER A 449 15.29 14.08 -15.49
C SER A 449 13.81 14.46 -15.65
N LEU A 450 12.95 13.48 -15.88
CA LEU A 450 11.50 13.66 -15.98
C LEU A 450 10.87 14.08 -14.63
N GLN A 451 11.44 13.62 -13.53
CA GLN A 451 10.96 13.89 -12.17
C GLN A 451 11.53 15.17 -11.55
N ALA A 452 12.74 15.61 -11.95
CA ALA A 452 13.52 16.65 -11.27
C ALA A 452 12.87 18.04 -11.17
N SER A 453 11.88 18.34 -12.01
CA SER A 453 11.18 19.65 -12.05
C SER A 453 9.74 19.59 -11.55
N ARG A 454 9.30 18.47 -11.01
CA ARG A 454 7.89 18.25 -10.65
C ARG A 454 7.53 18.88 -9.31
N LYS A 455 6.36 19.48 -9.27
CA LYS A 455 5.71 19.97 -8.06
C LYS A 455 4.48 19.12 -7.76
N LEU A 456 4.71 18.01 -7.09
CA LEU A 456 3.72 16.96 -6.85
C LEU A 456 2.38 17.47 -6.30
N THR A 457 2.41 18.37 -5.33
CA THR A 457 1.18 18.92 -4.72
C THR A 457 0.37 19.74 -5.72
N GLU A 458 1.02 20.60 -6.53
CA GLU A 458 0.35 21.42 -7.54
C GLU A 458 -0.25 20.55 -8.66
N GLU A 459 0.45 19.48 -9.05
CA GLU A 459 -0.06 18.52 -10.04
C GLU A 459 -1.26 17.72 -9.52
N LEU A 460 -1.24 17.28 -8.26
CA LEU A 460 -2.36 16.60 -7.63
C LEU A 460 -3.60 17.51 -7.54
N GLU A 461 -3.42 18.77 -7.11
CA GLU A 461 -4.51 19.75 -7.08
C GLU A 461 -5.18 19.90 -8.45
N GLN A 462 -4.39 20.01 -9.52
CA GLN A 462 -4.91 20.13 -10.89
C GLN A 462 -5.63 18.85 -11.36
N ARG A 463 -5.16 17.66 -10.98
CA ARG A 463 -5.76 16.38 -11.36
C ARG A 463 -7.05 16.08 -10.59
N LEU A 464 -7.11 16.48 -9.30
CA LEU A 464 -8.30 16.31 -8.46
C LEU A 464 -9.40 17.35 -8.76
N ALA A 465 -9.06 18.45 -9.43
CA ALA A 465 -10.03 19.49 -9.85
C ALA A 465 -10.75 19.15 -11.17
N LYS A 466 -10.31 18.15 -11.90
CA LYS A 466 -10.93 17.63 -13.13
C LYS A 466 -11.89 16.50 -12.82
#